data_43213d14282cebd6cd07554f2f460fc1
#
_entry.id   43213d14282cebd6cd07554f2f460fc1
#
_cell.length_a   1.000
_cell.length_b   1.000
_cell.length_c   1.000
_cell.angle_alpha   90.00
_cell.angle_beta   90.00
_cell.angle_gamma   90.00
#
_symmetry.space_group_name_H-M   'P 1'
#
loop_
_entity.id
_entity.type
_entity.pdbx_description
1 polymer ?
#
loop_
_entity_poly.entity_id
_entity_poly.type
_entity_poly.pdbx_seq_one_letter_code
_entity_poly.pdbx_strand_id
1 'polypeptide(L)'
;FEEPLYETVSELQVQPYIVDFNTKSKTFSLGNSTIETWNKAAKKLVLVGELFPNSVEQHFLDVLANDPSVVVLTEKTSNLHHPTFIDQIDTLITPFTDEDFKAFQPEILLTFGGMVVSKRIKAFLRKYKPAHHWHVDDLRAYDTFGALTNHFETKINTFLGQLLTEKTIESSYQSSIATIWKDRVAK
;
A
#
# COMPACT_ATOMS: atom_id res chain seq x y z
N PHE A 1 36.96 -4.84 -19.83
CA PHE A 1 35.61 -5.20 -20.32
C PHE A 1 35.78 -5.85 -21.68
N GLU A 2 35.55 -7.15 -21.79
CA GLU A 2 35.44 -7.81 -23.07
C GLU A 2 34.03 -7.55 -23.60
N GLU A 3 33.90 -6.98 -24.79
CA GLU A 3 32.62 -6.86 -25.47
C GLU A 3 32.12 -8.26 -25.84
N PRO A 4 30.84 -8.56 -25.62
CA PRO A 4 30.30 -9.84 -26.05
C PRO A 4 30.42 -9.94 -27.58
N LEU A 5 30.97 -11.04 -28.06
CA LEU A 5 31.04 -11.35 -29.48
C LEU A 5 29.63 -11.66 -29.98
N TYR A 6 29.07 -10.78 -30.80
CA TYR A 6 27.82 -11.02 -31.50
C TYR A 6 28.10 -11.57 -32.90
N GLU A 7 27.52 -12.71 -33.21
CA GLU A 7 27.47 -13.19 -34.59
C GLU A 7 26.27 -12.54 -35.29
N THR A 8 26.52 -11.94 -36.42
CA THR A 8 25.45 -11.42 -37.29
C THR A 8 24.84 -12.60 -38.04
N VAL A 9 23.57 -12.89 -37.78
CA VAL A 9 22.79 -13.86 -38.54
C VAL A 9 21.97 -13.14 -39.60
N SER A 10 21.94 -13.68 -40.81
CA SER A 10 21.20 -13.08 -41.94
C SER A 10 19.68 -13.23 -41.82
N GLU A 11 19.21 -14.18 -41.00
CA GLU A 11 17.80 -14.40 -40.74
C GLU A 11 17.58 -14.72 -39.25
N LEU A 12 16.68 -14.00 -38.61
CA LEU A 12 16.26 -14.26 -37.25
C LEU A 12 15.27 -15.44 -37.25
N GLN A 13 15.72 -16.63 -36.86
CA GLN A 13 14.85 -17.78 -36.67
C GLN A 13 14.19 -17.78 -35.28
N VAL A 14 13.62 -16.62 -34.87
CA VAL A 14 12.88 -16.51 -33.62
C VAL A 14 11.39 -16.54 -33.93
N GLN A 15 10.72 -17.57 -33.50
CA GLN A 15 9.26 -17.58 -33.48
C GLN A 15 8.78 -16.64 -32.37
N PRO A 16 7.96 -15.61 -32.68
CA PRO A 16 7.41 -14.77 -31.63
C PRO A 16 6.55 -15.61 -30.70
N TYR A 17 6.87 -15.58 -29.40
CA TYR A 17 6.00 -16.17 -28.39
C TYR A 17 4.80 -15.23 -28.20
N ILE A 18 3.67 -15.62 -28.78
CA ILE A 18 2.42 -14.87 -28.59
C ILE A 18 1.81 -15.34 -27.28
N VAL A 19 1.88 -14.49 -26.26
CA VAL A 19 1.12 -14.73 -25.02
C VAL A 19 -0.35 -14.48 -25.34
N ASP A 20 -1.14 -15.54 -25.34
CA ASP A 20 -2.60 -15.41 -25.43
C ASP A 20 -3.11 -14.88 -24.07
N PHE A 21 -3.37 -13.60 -24.00
CA PHE A 21 -3.99 -12.95 -22.84
C PHE A 21 -5.49 -13.26 -22.79
N ASN A 22 -5.88 -14.49 -22.97
CA ASN A 22 -7.23 -14.93 -22.66
C ASN A 22 -7.45 -14.84 -21.15
N THR A 23 -7.49 -13.62 -20.65
CA THR A 23 -7.92 -13.32 -19.30
C THR A 23 -9.41 -13.62 -19.21
N LYS A 24 -9.75 -14.86 -18.83
CA LYS A 24 -11.04 -15.08 -18.20
C LYS A 24 -11.08 -14.10 -17.04
N SER A 25 -11.91 -13.07 -17.14
CA SER A 25 -12.11 -12.11 -16.06
C SER A 25 -12.62 -12.89 -14.84
N LYS A 26 -11.70 -13.25 -13.93
CA LYS A 26 -12.10 -13.80 -12.63
C LYS A 26 -12.90 -12.72 -11.94
N THR A 27 -14.17 -12.95 -11.71
CA THR A 27 -14.99 -12.04 -10.91
C THR A 27 -14.41 -12.02 -9.50
N PHE A 28 -13.81 -10.90 -9.11
CA PHE A 28 -13.29 -10.73 -7.75
C PHE A 28 -14.46 -10.50 -6.79
N SER A 29 -14.46 -11.22 -5.68
CA SER A 29 -15.41 -11.03 -4.60
C SER A 29 -14.66 -11.05 -3.26
N LEU A 30 -14.81 -9.99 -2.50
CA LEU A 30 -14.22 -9.88 -1.17
C LEU A 30 -15.07 -10.62 -0.14
N GLY A 31 -14.45 -11.48 0.66
CA GLY A 31 -15.14 -12.22 1.71
C GLY A 31 -15.61 -11.30 2.85
N ASN A 32 -16.81 -11.57 3.38
CA ASN A 32 -17.40 -10.81 4.49
C ASN A 32 -16.46 -10.72 5.71
N SER A 33 -15.72 -11.79 6.00
CA SER A 33 -14.75 -11.80 7.11
C SER A 33 -13.64 -10.74 6.96
N THR A 34 -13.20 -10.47 5.75
CA THR A 34 -12.21 -9.40 5.46
C THR A 34 -12.81 -8.03 5.73
N ILE A 35 -14.04 -7.79 5.26
CA ILE A 35 -14.77 -6.53 5.50
C ILE A 35 -15.01 -6.32 7.00
N GLU A 36 -15.42 -7.37 7.71
CA GLU A 36 -15.61 -7.29 9.17
C GLU A 36 -14.31 -7.01 9.92
N THR A 37 -13.20 -7.64 9.51
CA THR A 37 -11.87 -7.40 10.09
C THR A 37 -11.45 -5.95 9.89
N TRP A 38 -11.62 -5.41 8.68
CA TRP A 38 -11.37 -3.99 8.39
C TRP A 38 -12.22 -3.08 9.26
N ASN A 39 -13.52 -3.33 9.33
CA ASN A 39 -14.46 -2.49 10.06
C ASN A 39 -14.26 -2.51 11.59
N LYS A 40 -13.62 -3.55 12.14
CA LYS A 40 -13.34 -3.69 13.58
C LYS A 40 -11.98 -3.13 13.99
N ALA A 41 -11.03 -3.00 13.06
CA ALA A 41 -9.68 -2.56 13.37
C ALA A 41 -9.63 -1.06 13.71
N ALA A 42 -9.02 -0.73 14.84
CA ALA A 42 -8.86 0.64 15.31
C ALA A 42 -7.63 1.35 14.74
N LYS A 43 -6.66 0.59 14.19
CA LYS A 43 -5.40 1.11 13.65
C LYS A 43 -5.13 0.49 12.28
N LYS A 44 -5.43 1.24 11.24
CA LYS A 44 -5.25 0.82 9.84
C LYS A 44 -4.19 1.70 9.18
N LEU A 45 -3.14 1.11 8.68
CA LEU A 45 -2.11 1.79 7.91
C LEU A 45 -2.24 1.42 6.44
N VAL A 46 -2.48 2.40 5.60
CA VAL A 46 -2.43 2.27 4.14
C VAL A 46 -1.08 2.80 3.67
N LEU A 47 -0.25 1.93 3.13
CA LEU A 47 1.07 2.29 2.60
C LEU A 47 1.07 2.08 1.09
N VAL A 48 1.23 3.17 0.37
CA VAL A 48 1.13 3.18 -1.09
C VAL A 48 2.52 3.25 -1.71
N GLY A 49 2.82 2.27 -2.56
CA GLY A 49 4.04 2.25 -3.37
C GLY A 49 3.91 3.09 -4.65
N GLU A 50 4.74 2.79 -5.62
CA GLU A 50 4.75 3.46 -6.93
C GLU A 50 3.45 3.20 -7.69
N LEU A 51 2.86 4.25 -8.27
CA LEU A 51 1.64 4.19 -9.09
C LEU A 51 1.74 5.13 -10.29
N PHE A 52 0.98 4.83 -11.33
CA PHE A 52 0.71 5.81 -12.36
C PHE A 52 -0.24 6.90 -11.84
N PRO A 53 -0.16 8.13 -12.35
CA PRO A 53 -1.12 9.18 -12.02
C PRO A 53 -2.57 8.73 -12.27
N ASN A 54 -3.48 9.13 -11.38
CA ASN A 54 -4.91 8.82 -11.47
C ASN A 54 -5.26 7.32 -11.43
N SER A 55 -4.41 6.48 -10.84
CA SER A 55 -4.67 5.04 -10.71
C SER A 55 -5.76 4.70 -9.69
N VAL A 56 -6.00 5.59 -8.73
CA VAL A 56 -7.02 5.42 -7.69
C VAL A 56 -8.08 6.49 -7.83
N GLU A 57 -9.34 6.09 -7.79
CA GLU A 57 -10.46 7.02 -7.89
C GLU A 57 -10.55 7.91 -6.65
N GLN A 58 -10.76 9.23 -6.88
CA GLN A 58 -10.69 10.24 -5.81
C GLN A 58 -11.62 9.96 -4.64
N HIS A 59 -12.84 9.49 -4.91
CA HIS A 59 -13.80 9.23 -3.84
C HIS A 59 -13.30 8.17 -2.84
N PHE A 60 -12.51 7.17 -3.25
CA PHE A 60 -11.90 6.21 -2.32
C PHE A 60 -10.83 6.87 -1.45
N LEU A 61 -10.07 7.82 -2.02
CA LEU A 61 -9.09 8.59 -1.25
C LEU A 61 -9.79 9.43 -0.19
N ASP A 62 -10.92 10.06 -0.55
CA ASP A 62 -11.72 10.86 0.38
C ASP A 62 -12.31 9.99 1.51
N VAL A 63 -12.78 8.79 1.21
CA VAL A 63 -13.29 7.84 2.22
C VAL A 63 -12.17 7.42 3.17
N LEU A 64 -10.99 7.04 2.65
CA LEU A 64 -9.82 6.69 3.50
C LEU A 64 -9.37 7.87 4.36
N ALA A 65 -9.40 9.09 3.82
CA ALA A 65 -9.01 10.31 4.50
C ALA A 65 -9.94 10.67 5.66
N ASN A 66 -11.23 10.34 5.55
CA ASN A 66 -12.25 10.64 6.54
C ASN A 66 -12.44 9.52 7.59
N ASP A 67 -11.79 8.36 7.45
CA ASP A 67 -11.83 7.31 8.47
C ASP A 67 -10.80 7.59 9.58
N PRO A 68 -11.23 7.89 10.83
CA PRO A 68 -10.32 8.24 11.92
C PRO A 68 -9.39 7.10 12.36
N SER A 69 -9.68 5.88 11.94
CA SER A 69 -8.84 4.70 12.21
C SER A 69 -7.80 4.42 11.10
N VAL A 70 -7.78 5.24 10.04
CA VAL A 70 -6.90 5.06 8.88
C VAL A 70 -5.83 6.16 8.83
N VAL A 71 -4.58 5.75 8.70
CA VAL A 71 -3.46 6.62 8.32
C VAL A 71 -2.98 6.20 6.94
N VAL A 72 -2.84 7.17 6.03
CA VAL A 72 -2.34 6.91 4.68
C VAL A 72 -0.95 7.51 4.54
N LEU A 73 0.02 6.66 4.19
CA LEU A 73 1.38 7.04 3.86
C LEU A 73 1.61 6.89 2.36
N THR A 74 2.10 7.94 1.74
CA THR A 74 2.45 7.96 0.32
C THR A 74 3.90 8.38 0.13
N GLU A 75 4.44 8.06 -1.02
CA GLU A 75 5.72 8.60 -1.51
C GLU A 75 5.47 9.49 -2.73
N LYS A 76 6.47 10.26 -3.17
CA LYS A 76 6.29 11.09 -4.38
C LYS A 76 5.98 10.25 -5.62
N THR A 77 6.51 9.03 -5.67
CA THR A 77 6.24 8.05 -6.73
C THR A 77 4.86 7.42 -6.67
N SER A 78 4.13 7.59 -5.56
CA SER A 78 2.75 7.08 -5.43
C SER A 78 1.74 7.85 -6.30
N ASN A 79 2.07 9.08 -6.70
CA ASN A 79 1.21 9.96 -7.50
C ASN A 79 -0.21 10.12 -6.91
N LEU A 80 -0.32 10.04 -5.58
CA LEU A 80 -1.56 10.29 -4.84
C LEU A 80 -1.39 11.52 -3.96
N HIS A 81 -2.39 12.39 -3.99
CA HIS A 81 -2.38 13.63 -3.23
C HIS A 81 -3.70 13.80 -2.49
N HIS A 82 -3.62 13.97 -1.18
CA HIS A 82 -4.73 14.37 -0.33
C HIS A 82 -4.19 15.17 0.87
N PRO A 83 -4.87 16.23 1.35
CA PRO A 83 -4.35 17.07 2.44
C PRO A 83 -4.06 16.36 3.75
N THR A 84 -4.73 15.23 4.01
CA THR A 84 -4.51 14.40 5.22
C THR A 84 -3.49 13.30 5.05
N PHE A 85 -3.03 13.04 3.82
CA PHE A 85 -2.04 11.99 3.58
C PHE A 85 -0.64 12.49 3.92
N ILE A 86 0.19 11.60 4.43
CA ILE A 86 1.56 11.91 4.80
C ILE A 86 2.48 11.42 3.68
N ASP A 87 3.10 12.37 2.99
CA ASP A 87 3.94 12.14 1.81
C ASP A 87 5.46 12.20 2.08
N GLN A 88 5.84 12.41 3.34
CA GLN A 88 7.24 12.43 3.80
C GLN A 88 7.43 11.45 4.97
N ILE A 89 7.34 10.17 4.65
CA ILE A 89 7.35 9.07 5.63
C ILE A 89 8.56 9.17 6.57
N ASP A 90 9.76 9.38 6.01
CA ASP A 90 11.00 9.42 6.80
C ASP A 90 11.04 10.61 7.74
N THR A 91 10.48 11.76 7.35
CA THR A 91 10.36 12.93 8.23
C THR A 91 9.45 12.64 9.43
N LEU A 92 8.35 11.92 9.21
CA LEU A 92 7.45 11.51 10.27
C LEU A 92 8.16 10.59 11.27
N ILE A 93 8.75 9.49 10.79
CA ILE A 93 9.16 8.37 11.65
C ILE A 93 10.61 8.47 12.17
N THR A 94 11.47 9.32 11.59
CA THR A 94 12.86 9.44 12.04
C THR A 94 13.00 9.75 13.53
N PRO A 95 12.21 10.64 14.12
CA PRO A 95 12.34 10.98 15.53
C PRO A 95 11.52 10.10 16.48
N PHE A 96 10.90 9.02 15.98
CA PHE A 96 10.11 8.13 16.81
C PHE A 96 10.96 7.38 17.83
N THR A 97 10.49 7.33 19.07
CA THR A 97 10.97 6.43 20.12
C THR A 97 10.38 5.02 19.92
N ASP A 98 10.85 4.05 20.71
CA ASP A 98 10.24 2.70 20.70
C ASP A 98 8.77 2.72 21.16
N GLU A 99 8.39 3.62 22.06
CA GLU A 99 6.99 3.84 22.46
C GLU A 99 6.16 4.40 21.31
N ASP A 100 6.68 5.39 20.56
CA ASP A 100 6.00 5.95 19.39
C ASP A 100 5.79 4.87 18.33
N PHE A 101 6.79 4.04 18.06
CA PHE A 101 6.65 2.93 17.12
C PHE A 101 5.61 1.90 17.55
N LYS A 102 5.52 1.56 18.84
CA LYS A 102 4.47 0.66 19.36
C LYS A 102 3.08 1.30 19.24
N ALA A 103 2.97 2.59 19.51
CA ALA A 103 1.72 3.33 19.35
C ALA A 103 1.29 3.39 17.87
N PHE A 104 2.26 3.54 16.96
CA PHE A 104 2.04 3.61 15.51
C PHE A 104 1.83 2.23 14.86
N GLN A 105 2.20 1.13 15.52
CA GLN A 105 2.03 -0.22 15.00
C GLN A 105 0.57 -0.47 14.58
N PRO A 106 0.30 -0.77 13.30
CA PRO A 106 -1.05 -1.01 12.84
C PRO A 106 -1.54 -2.43 13.16
N GLU A 107 -2.84 -2.58 13.31
CA GLU A 107 -3.52 -3.87 13.33
C GLU A 107 -3.62 -4.42 11.90
N ILE A 108 -3.96 -3.55 10.95
CA ILE A 108 -4.02 -3.88 9.52
C ILE A 108 -3.06 -2.97 8.76
N LEU A 109 -2.19 -3.58 7.98
CA LEU A 109 -1.40 -2.93 6.94
C LEU A 109 -2.01 -3.28 5.57
N LEU A 110 -2.55 -2.30 4.89
CA LEU A 110 -2.96 -2.42 3.50
C LEU A 110 -1.88 -1.81 2.59
N THR A 111 -1.38 -2.60 1.66
CA THR A 111 -0.39 -2.13 0.68
C THR A 111 -0.88 -2.35 -0.74
N PHE A 112 -0.56 -1.41 -1.63
CA PHE A 112 -0.77 -1.53 -3.07
C PHE A 112 0.20 -0.63 -3.82
N GLY A 113 0.25 -0.80 -5.14
CA GLY A 113 1.24 -0.16 -5.98
C GLY A 113 2.59 -0.88 -5.96
N GLY A 114 3.56 -0.31 -6.66
CA GLY A 114 4.88 -0.90 -6.82
C GLY A 114 5.77 -0.77 -5.59
N MET A 115 7.06 -0.56 -5.83
CA MET A 115 8.06 -0.54 -4.76
C MET A 115 7.90 0.67 -3.85
N VAL A 116 7.89 0.42 -2.54
CA VAL A 116 8.09 1.45 -1.50
C VAL A 116 9.58 1.74 -1.38
N VAL A 117 9.99 3.00 -1.42
CA VAL A 117 11.41 3.42 -1.38
C VAL A 117 11.94 3.50 0.04
N SER A 118 11.19 4.08 0.99
CA SER A 118 11.62 4.32 2.36
C SER A 118 12.16 3.06 3.04
N LYS A 119 13.45 3.07 3.38
CA LYS A 119 14.10 1.99 4.15
C LYS A 119 13.62 1.99 5.61
N ARG A 120 13.26 3.16 6.15
CA ARG A 120 12.85 3.32 7.55
C ARG A 120 11.49 2.69 7.80
N ILE A 121 10.51 2.93 6.93
CA ILE A 121 9.19 2.29 7.06
C ILE A 121 9.30 0.76 6.93
N LYS A 122 10.19 0.27 6.04
CA LYS A 122 10.44 -1.16 5.93
C LYS A 122 11.02 -1.76 7.21
N ALA A 123 11.99 -1.08 7.82
CA ALA A 123 12.58 -1.51 9.09
C ALA A 123 11.55 -1.50 10.22
N PHE A 124 10.72 -0.46 10.30
CA PHE A 124 9.63 -0.36 11.26
C PHE A 124 8.64 -1.52 11.13
N LEU A 125 8.09 -1.75 9.94
CA LEU A 125 7.08 -2.79 9.72
C LEU A 125 7.63 -4.22 9.86
N ARG A 126 8.93 -4.43 9.69
CA ARG A 126 9.59 -5.71 9.98
C ARG A 126 9.75 -5.96 11.48
N LYS A 127 10.03 -4.91 12.26
CA LYS A 127 10.19 -4.99 13.71
C LYS A 127 8.83 -5.01 14.42
N TYR A 128 7.90 -4.15 14.01
CA TYR A 128 6.57 -3.98 14.58
C TYR A 128 5.52 -4.47 13.58
N LYS A 129 5.42 -5.79 13.47
CA LYS A 129 4.56 -6.42 12.47
C LYS A 129 3.08 -6.15 12.72
N PRO A 130 2.29 -5.87 11.69
CA PRO A 130 0.83 -5.83 11.78
C PRO A 130 0.27 -7.22 12.07
N ALA A 131 -0.93 -7.30 12.64
CA ALA A 131 -1.65 -8.56 12.77
C ALA A 131 -2.10 -9.09 11.39
N HIS A 132 -2.45 -8.18 10.49
CA HIS A 132 -2.83 -8.48 9.12
C HIS A 132 -2.05 -7.59 8.16
N HIS A 133 -1.36 -8.20 7.20
CA HIS A 133 -0.81 -7.49 6.05
C HIS A 133 -1.51 -7.96 4.78
N TRP A 134 -2.25 -7.05 4.16
CA TRP A 134 -2.98 -7.26 2.93
C TRP A 134 -2.28 -6.52 1.79
N HIS A 135 -2.03 -7.24 0.72
CA HIS A 135 -1.48 -6.64 -0.50
C HIS A 135 -2.48 -6.79 -1.64
N VAL A 136 -2.72 -5.69 -2.37
CA VAL A 136 -3.63 -5.65 -3.52
C VAL A 136 -2.81 -5.39 -4.77
N ASP A 137 -2.76 -6.38 -5.63
CA ASP A 137 -2.09 -6.32 -6.94
C ASP A 137 -2.65 -7.45 -7.81
N ASP A 138 -2.88 -7.21 -9.10
CA ASP A 138 -3.50 -8.18 -10.02
C ASP A 138 -2.53 -9.25 -10.53
N LEU A 139 -1.23 -9.11 -10.25
CA LEU A 139 -0.18 -10.02 -10.73
C LEU A 139 0.55 -10.75 -9.61
N ARG A 140 1.00 -10.05 -8.56
CA ARG A 140 1.94 -10.61 -7.59
C ARG A 140 1.94 -9.89 -6.25
N ALA A 141 2.39 -10.60 -5.21
CA ALA A 141 2.66 -10.01 -3.90
C ALA A 141 4.05 -10.42 -3.40
N TYR A 142 4.84 -9.44 -2.98
CA TYR A 142 6.11 -9.67 -2.31
C TYR A 142 5.96 -9.44 -0.81
N ASP A 143 6.38 -10.41 0.00
CA ASP A 143 6.40 -10.24 1.46
C ASP A 143 7.60 -9.39 1.90
N THR A 144 7.59 -8.12 1.50
CA THR A 144 8.65 -7.15 1.81
C THR A 144 8.87 -6.95 3.31
N PHE A 145 7.83 -7.14 4.10
CA PHE A 145 7.86 -6.88 5.55
C PHE A 145 7.93 -8.15 6.40
N GLY A 146 7.86 -9.33 5.82
CA GLY A 146 7.82 -10.60 6.54
C GLY A 146 6.53 -10.77 7.36
N ALA A 147 5.41 -10.23 6.86
CA ALA A 147 4.14 -10.18 7.55
C ALA A 147 2.92 -10.38 6.64
N LEU A 148 3.12 -10.72 5.35
CA LEU A 148 2.03 -10.86 4.40
C LEU A 148 1.08 -11.98 4.82
N THR A 149 -0.20 -11.63 5.00
CA THR A 149 -1.26 -12.58 5.35
C THR A 149 -2.17 -12.88 4.16
N ASN A 150 -2.45 -11.88 3.32
CA ASN A 150 -3.37 -12.03 2.19
C ASN A 150 -2.86 -11.28 0.96
N HIS A 151 -2.92 -11.94 -0.19
CA HIS A 151 -2.80 -11.32 -1.49
C HIS A 151 -4.17 -11.31 -2.17
N PHE A 152 -4.62 -10.12 -2.55
CA PHE A 152 -5.87 -9.95 -3.29
C PHE A 152 -5.54 -9.68 -4.76
N GLU A 153 -5.70 -10.71 -5.61
CA GLU A 153 -5.44 -10.66 -7.05
C GLU A 153 -6.52 -9.85 -7.77
N THR A 154 -6.49 -8.53 -7.63
CA THR A 154 -7.45 -7.62 -8.26
C THR A 154 -6.89 -6.19 -8.34
N LYS A 155 -7.57 -5.34 -9.11
CA LYS A 155 -7.23 -3.92 -9.19
C LYS A 155 -7.67 -3.19 -7.92
N ILE A 156 -6.91 -2.16 -7.53
CA ILE A 156 -7.14 -1.43 -6.28
C ILE A 156 -8.55 -0.81 -6.21
N ASN A 157 -9.07 -0.22 -7.29
CA ASN A 157 -10.41 0.37 -7.28
C ASN A 157 -11.52 -0.68 -7.08
N THR A 158 -11.36 -1.87 -7.66
CA THR A 158 -12.29 -3.00 -7.44
C THR A 158 -12.24 -3.47 -5.99
N PHE A 159 -11.05 -3.54 -5.40
CA PHE A 159 -10.87 -3.93 -4.00
C PHE A 159 -11.48 -2.91 -3.05
N LEU A 160 -11.12 -1.62 -3.21
CA LEU A 160 -11.63 -0.55 -2.37
C LEU A 160 -13.16 -0.41 -2.47
N GLY A 161 -13.72 -0.56 -3.66
CA GLY A 161 -15.17 -0.52 -3.87
C GLY A 161 -15.95 -1.61 -3.13
N GLN A 162 -15.29 -2.74 -2.78
CA GLN A 162 -15.91 -3.79 -1.97
C GLN A 162 -15.54 -3.70 -0.48
N LEU A 163 -14.35 -3.16 -0.16
CA LEU A 163 -13.87 -3.05 1.21
C LEU A 163 -14.49 -1.88 1.96
N LEU A 164 -14.52 -0.70 1.31
CA LEU A 164 -14.92 0.54 1.96
C LEU A 164 -16.43 0.62 2.06
N THR A 165 -16.91 0.48 3.28
CA THR A 165 -18.32 0.64 3.64
C THR A 165 -18.48 1.98 4.38
N GLU A 166 -19.70 2.45 4.54
CA GLU A 166 -19.98 3.69 5.30
C GLU A 166 -19.73 3.54 6.82
N LYS A 167 -19.29 2.37 7.28
CA LYS A 167 -19.04 2.11 8.70
C LYS A 167 -17.64 2.56 9.08
N THR A 168 -17.56 3.56 9.92
CA THR A 168 -16.34 3.96 10.61
C THR A 168 -16.44 3.64 12.10
N ILE A 169 -15.30 3.43 12.74
CA ILE A 169 -15.21 3.27 14.20
C ILE A 169 -14.55 4.50 14.81
N GLU A 170 -14.89 4.79 16.06
CA GLU A 170 -14.19 5.83 16.81
C GLU A 170 -12.74 5.39 17.05
N SER A 171 -11.78 6.23 16.67
CA SER A 171 -10.36 6.01 16.85
C SER A 171 -9.62 7.34 16.96
N SER A 172 -8.57 7.38 17.76
CA SER A 172 -7.62 8.50 17.82
C SER A 172 -6.37 8.27 16.96
N TYR A 173 -6.30 7.17 16.23
CA TYR A 173 -5.09 6.78 15.49
C TYR A 173 -4.67 7.84 14.48
N GLN A 174 -5.58 8.24 13.60
CA GLN A 174 -5.31 9.27 12.60
C GLN A 174 -4.97 10.63 13.25
N SER A 175 -5.76 11.08 14.21
CA SER A 175 -5.56 12.40 14.85
C SER A 175 -4.25 12.46 15.65
N SER A 176 -3.87 11.39 16.33
CA SER A 176 -2.59 11.32 17.05
C SER A 176 -1.40 11.45 16.08
N ILE A 177 -1.44 10.75 14.97
CA ILE A 177 -0.38 10.82 13.96
C ILE A 177 -0.38 12.16 13.23
N ALA A 178 -1.56 12.73 12.93
CA ALA A 178 -1.69 14.05 12.33
C ALA A 178 -1.12 15.17 13.25
N THR A 179 -1.27 15.04 14.56
CA THR A 179 -0.67 15.97 15.52
C THR A 179 0.85 15.89 15.48
N ILE A 180 1.42 14.68 15.55
CA ILE A 180 2.87 14.50 15.42
C ILE A 180 3.37 15.05 14.08
N TRP A 181 2.66 14.79 13.01
CA TRP A 181 3.02 15.27 11.67
C TRP A 181 3.04 16.81 11.61
N LYS A 182 1.99 17.48 12.08
CA LYS A 182 1.92 18.95 12.11
C LYS A 182 3.08 19.57 12.88
N ASP A 183 3.43 19.00 14.03
CA ASP A 183 4.55 19.47 14.85
C ASP A 183 5.91 19.30 14.15
N ARG A 184 6.02 18.40 13.19
CA ARG A 184 7.24 18.17 12.40
C ARG A 184 7.36 19.11 11.20
N VAL A 185 6.26 19.38 10.52
CA VAL A 185 6.25 20.26 9.34
C VAL A 185 6.34 21.74 9.72
N ALA A 186 5.94 22.10 10.95
CA ALA A 186 6.03 23.48 11.47
C ALA A 186 7.45 23.89 11.91
N LYS A 187 8.42 22.98 11.94
CA LYS A 187 9.84 23.21 12.29
C LYS A 187 10.73 23.29 11.06
#